data_76768b7082ff535988ed3df19f2027df
#
_entry.id   76768b7082ff535988ed3df19f2027df
#
_cell.length_a   1.000
_cell.length_b   1.000
_cell.length_c   1.000
_cell.angle_alpha   90.00
_cell.angle_beta   90.00
_cell.angle_gamma   90.00
#
_symmetry.space_group_name_H-M   'P 1'
#
loop_
_entity.id
_entity.type
_entity.pdbx_description
1 polymer ?
#
loop_
_entity_poly.entity_id
_entity_poly.type
_entity_poly.pdbx_seq_one_letter_code
_entity_poly.pdbx_strand_id
1 'polypeptide(L)'
;MKKLKVWLPSLFAIVMIVGMIIGFRLRGNIRSNGFLKARKSSTVEEVLDLVNNYYVDSVSTDTLGDNAIQGMLSHLDPHSSYIPAVDMAEMNEDLQGNFEGIGIEFQIFDDTVNVMNVLADGPSDKAGLKVGDKFIKVGKSVVAGNGISNDKIRGMLRGPGASKVTVTLLRVGEHGEPRQVTISRGTIPLPSVDVAYMVNKETGYIRINRFSETTHAEFAQAVMKLQQEGMQRMILDLRENGGGVLQESIEIADDFLDDDKLIVYTVGVHSPRVDYRCKRDGLFEKGKLVLLTDEGTASASEVLTGALQDWERATIIGRRTFGKGLVQQPFELTDGSSLHLTIARYYTPTGRSIQKPYDNSGHNDYNEEVMKRFHDGEVLHGDTSSHHAGLAYQTLGPEKRTVYGGGGITPDIFVGFDTSTLSHSITLLYINGTLNRFIYTWYVQHLPAFRTFKGPADFDAGFRDQDKVYDALTRYALKDSIDLRSVPAADKITLEHRLKGLLARQIWRTEGFFEVTNNYDPAFAKALEVVSQ
;
A
#
# COMPACT_ATOMS: atom_id res chain seq x y z
N MET A 1 76.81 -31.59 -31.37
CA MET A 1 76.14 -30.40 -30.76
C MET A 1 75.02 -29.82 -31.59
N LYS A 2 74.82 -30.10 -32.87
CA LYS A 2 73.70 -29.55 -33.68
C LYS A 2 72.31 -30.14 -33.36
N LYS A 3 72.20 -31.38 -32.91
CA LYS A 3 70.93 -32.05 -32.63
C LYS A 3 70.29 -31.57 -31.30
N LEU A 4 71.08 -31.10 -30.35
CA LEU A 4 70.56 -30.60 -29.05
C LEU A 4 69.86 -29.27 -29.20
N LYS A 5 70.28 -28.40 -30.12
CA LYS A 5 69.63 -27.07 -30.34
C LYS A 5 68.26 -27.18 -30.99
N VAL A 6 67.94 -28.24 -31.69
CA VAL A 6 66.61 -28.44 -32.31
C VAL A 6 65.56 -28.88 -31.29
N TRP A 7 65.95 -29.61 -30.27
CA TRP A 7 65.05 -30.12 -29.24
C TRP A 7 64.88 -29.16 -28.03
N LEU A 8 65.71 -28.13 -27.91
CA LEU A 8 65.73 -27.20 -26.79
C LEU A 8 64.41 -26.45 -26.66
N PRO A 9 63.72 -25.92 -27.72
CA PRO A 9 62.41 -25.27 -27.60
C PRO A 9 61.33 -26.21 -27.11
N SER A 10 61.35 -27.48 -27.59
CA SER A 10 60.35 -28.49 -27.16
C SER A 10 60.54 -28.88 -25.69
N LEU A 11 61.79 -28.93 -25.22
CA LEU A 11 62.10 -29.23 -23.84
C LEU A 11 61.64 -28.08 -22.91
N PHE A 12 61.81 -26.83 -23.32
CA PHE A 12 61.29 -25.66 -22.58
C PHE A 12 59.78 -25.65 -22.56
N ALA A 13 59.08 -25.98 -23.66
CA ALA A 13 57.64 -26.05 -23.69
C ALA A 13 57.09 -27.14 -22.75
N ILE A 14 57.73 -28.31 -22.70
CA ILE A 14 57.37 -29.38 -21.76
C ILE A 14 57.58 -28.97 -20.31
N VAL A 15 58.72 -28.36 -19.98
CA VAL A 15 58.99 -27.86 -18.63
C VAL A 15 57.98 -26.78 -18.20
N MET A 16 57.60 -25.89 -19.12
CA MET A 16 56.57 -24.87 -18.86
C MET A 16 55.19 -25.48 -18.64
N ILE A 17 54.78 -26.46 -19.43
CA ILE A 17 53.50 -27.19 -19.29
C ILE A 17 53.48 -27.96 -17.95
N VAL A 18 54.54 -28.67 -17.63
CA VAL A 18 54.70 -29.39 -16.35
C VAL A 18 54.66 -28.40 -15.16
N GLY A 19 55.32 -27.26 -15.27
CA GLY A 19 55.30 -26.20 -14.29
C GLY A 19 53.88 -25.63 -14.08
N MET A 20 53.13 -25.42 -15.18
CA MET A 20 51.71 -24.98 -15.10
C MET A 20 50.80 -26.04 -14.45
N ILE A 21 50.96 -27.32 -14.80
CA ILE A 21 50.17 -28.43 -14.22
C ILE A 21 50.48 -28.59 -12.73
N ILE A 22 51.73 -28.52 -12.34
CA ILE A 22 52.16 -28.55 -10.92
C ILE A 22 51.60 -27.32 -10.20
N GLY A 23 51.72 -26.12 -10.76
CA GLY A 23 51.16 -24.88 -10.21
C GLY A 23 49.64 -24.95 -10.06
N PHE A 24 48.94 -25.51 -11.05
CA PHE A 24 47.48 -25.70 -10.97
C PHE A 24 47.07 -26.74 -9.91
N ARG A 25 47.82 -27.83 -9.75
CA ARG A 25 47.58 -28.83 -8.70
C ARG A 25 47.95 -28.33 -7.31
N LEU A 26 49.01 -27.54 -7.17
CA LEU A 26 49.39 -26.89 -5.92
C LEU A 26 48.42 -25.80 -5.50
N ARG A 27 47.76 -25.14 -6.45
CA ARG A 27 46.72 -24.14 -6.15
C ARG A 27 45.52 -24.74 -5.42
N GLY A 28 45.19 -26.01 -5.62
CA GLY A 28 44.10 -26.72 -4.91
C GLY A 28 44.44 -27.11 -3.46
N ASN A 29 45.74 -27.10 -3.07
CA ASN A 29 46.20 -27.56 -1.75
C ASN A 29 46.93 -26.51 -0.93
N ILE A 30 47.16 -25.30 -1.45
CA ILE A 30 47.73 -24.21 -0.68
C ILE A 30 46.56 -23.45 -0.04
N ARG A 31 46.22 -23.75 1.20
CA ARG A 31 45.59 -22.80 2.08
C ARG A 31 46.48 -21.54 2.02
N SER A 32 45.94 -20.47 1.39
CA SER A 32 46.66 -19.21 1.17
C SER A 32 47.10 -18.56 2.46
N ASN A 33 48.26 -18.93 2.97
CA ASN A 33 48.97 -18.10 3.95
C ASN A 33 49.77 -17.05 3.17
N GLY A 34 49.16 -15.89 3.01
CA GLY A 34 49.79 -14.57 3.05
C GLY A 34 50.80 -14.21 1.96
N PHE A 35 50.35 -13.83 0.74
CA PHE A 35 51.12 -12.92 -0.12
C PHE A 35 50.27 -11.96 -0.98
N LEU A 36 48.98 -12.10 -0.98
CA LEU A 36 48.02 -11.06 -1.41
C LEU A 36 47.34 -10.59 -0.13
N LYS A 37 47.24 -9.30 0.12
CA LYS A 37 46.45 -8.77 1.22
C LYS A 37 45.07 -9.47 1.15
N ALA A 38 44.91 -10.47 2.00
CA ALA A 38 43.59 -11.06 2.24
C ALA A 38 42.73 -9.89 2.67
N ARG A 39 41.71 -9.56 1.89
CA ARG A 39 40.58 -8.76 2.36
C ARG A 39 40.21 -9.44 3.67
N LYS A 40 40.39 -8.81 4.82
CA LYS A 40 39.98 -9.38 6.09
C LYS A 40 38.54 -9.77 5.90
N SER A 41 38.26 -11.09 5.83
CA SER A 41 36.92 -11.62 5.94
C SER A 41 36.29 -10.94 7.15
N SER A 42 35.10 -10.38 7.03
CA SER A 42 34.44 -9.79 8.19
C SER A 42 34.22 -10.91 9.21
N THR A 43 34.24 -10.61 10.50
CA THR A 43 33.95 -11.62 11.54
C THR A 43 32.60 -12.31 11.27
N VAL A 44 31.66 -11.63 10.63
CA VAL A 44 30.36 -12.18 10.23
C VAL A 44 30.52 -13.29 9.18
N GLU A 45 31.34 -13.07 8.12
CA GLU A 45 31.64 -14.11 7.13
C GLU A 45 32.32 -15.32 7.77
N GLU A 46 33.28 -15.08 8.67
CA GLU A 46 33.98 -16.16 9.38
C GLU A 46 33.03 -17.00 10.24
N VAL A 47 32.07 -16.36 10.94
CA VAL A 47 31.05 -17.06 11.74
C VAL A 47 30.12 -17.86 10.84
N LEU A 48 29.65 -17.31 9.72
CA LEU A 48 28.79 -18.01 8.76
C LEU A 48 29.51 -19.24 8.20
N ASP A 49 30.79 -19.11 7.83
CA ASP A 49 31.60 -20.23 7.37
C ASP A 49 31.79 -21.33 8.44
N LEU A 50 32.02 -20.93 9.68
CA LEU A 50 32.15 -21.89 10.79
C LEU A 50 30.83 -22.62 11.06
N VAL A 51 29.71 -21.93 11.07
CA VAL A 51 28.39 -22.55 11.24
C VAL A 51 28.09 -23.51 10.07
N ASN A 52 28.31 -23.10 8.84
CA ASN A 52 28.04 -23.93 7.67
C ASN A 52 28.92 -25.20 7.60
N ASN A 53 30.16 -25.13 8.13
CA ASN A 53 31.10 -26.25 8.05
C ASN A 53 31.11 -27.16 9.27
N TYR A 54 30.67 -26.69 10.45
CA TYR A 54 30.86 -27.40 11.72
C TYR A 54 29.59 -27.54 12.57
N TYR A 55 28.47 -26.90 12.22
CA TYR A 55 27.26 -27.04 12.99
C TYR A 55 26.70 -28.47 12.87
N VAL A 56 26.08 -28.97 13.94
CA VAL A 56 25.65 -30.38 14.08
C VAL A 56 24.57 -30.78 13.07
N ASP A 57 23.69 -29.84 12.71
CA ASP A 57 22.61 -30.07 11.74
C ASP A 57 22.87 -29.30 10.42
N SER A 58 22.23 -29.74 9.34
CA SER A 58 22.28 -28.98 8.08
C SER A 58 21.49 -27.68 8.19
N VAL A 59 22.09 -26.55 7.83
CA VAL A 59 21.46 -25.22 7.84
C VAL A 59 21.49 -24.62 6.43
N SER A 60 20.49 -23.78 6.15
CA SER A 60 20.50 -22.98 4.94
C SER A 60 21.39 -21.74 5.15
N THR A 61 22.45 -21.63 4.38
CA THR A 61 23.36 -20.46 4.43
C THR A 61 22.62 -19.17 4.08
N ASP A 62 21.70 -19.23 3.10
CA ASP A 62 20.90 -18.08 2.67
C ASP A 62 20.00 -17.59 3.81
N THR A 63 19.27 -18.50 4.46
CA THR A 63 18.40 -18.14 5.61
C THR A 63 19.19 -17.58 6.79
N LEU A 64 20.39 -18.10 7.05
CA LEU A 64 21.28 -17.54 8.08
C LEU A 64 21.79 -16.15 7.69
N GLY A 65 22.12 -15.95 6.42
CA GLY A 65 22.51 -14.64 5.89
C GLY A 65 21.39 -13.62 6.05
N ASP A 66 20.18 -13.95 5.64
CA ASP A 66 19.01 -13.09 5.78
C ASP A 66 18.75 -12.71 7.24
N ASN A 67 18.79 -13.70 8.15
CA ASN A 67 18.62 -13.46 9.59
C ASN A 67 19.74 -12.56 10.16
N ALA A 68 20.97 -12.73 9.71
CA ALA A 68 22.09 -11.87 10.13
C ALA A 68 21.90 -10.42 9.66
N ILE A 69 21.46 -10.21 8.41
CA ILE A 69 21.13 -8.89 7.86
C ILE A 69 19.99 -8.25 8.66
N GLN A 70 18.90 -8.99 8.89
CA GLN A 70 17.79 -8.50 9.70
C GLN A 70 18.21 -8.15 11.12
N GLY A 71 19.08 -8.97 11.73
CA GLY A 71 19.65 -8.69 13.05
C GLY A 71 20.48 -7.40 13.08
N MET A 72 21.25 -7.09 12.04
CA MET A 72 21.96 -5.82 11.94
C MET A 72 21.00 -4.64 11.80
N LEU A 73 20.00 -4.75 10.95
CA LEU A 73 19.03 -3.68 10.67
C LEU A 73 18.16 -3.35 11.87
N SER A 74 17.81 -4.36 12.69
CA SER A 74 17.00 -4.18 13.89
C SER A 74 17.60 -3.24 14.93
N HIS A 75 18.90 -2.93 14.84
CA HIS A 75 19.60 -1.98 15.71
C HIS A 75 19.73 -0.57 15.13
N LEU A 76 19.19 -0.30 13.93
CA LEU A 76 19.29 1.01 13.29
C LEU A 76 18.05 1.85 13.53
N ASP A 77 16.98 1.55 12.85
CA ASP A 77 15.70 2.24 12.91
C ASP A 77 14.57 1.27 12.47
N PRO A 78 13.29 1.58 12.75
CA PRO A 78 12.19 0.64 12.47
C PRO A 78 11.82 0.53 10.97
N HIS A 79 12.47 1.26 10.09
CA HIS A 79 12.14 1.32 8.66
C HIS A 79 13.23 0.81 7.73
N SER A 80 14.48 0.73 8.21
CA SER A 80 15.54 0.06 7.46
C SER A 80 15.23 -1.43 7.34
N SER A 81 15.14 -1.94 6.12
CA SER A 81 14.68 -3.31 5.86
C SER A 81 15.46 -3.98 4.74
N TYR A 82 15.56 -5.29 4.81
CA TYR A 82 16.08 -6.16 3.76
C TYR A 82 14.92 -6.83 3.03
N ILE A 83 14.95 -6.80 1.72
CA ILE A 83 13.92 -7.36 0.85
C ILE A 83 14.57 -8.46 0.01
N PRO A 84 14.21 -9.72 0.25
CA PRO A 84 14.70 -10.84 -0.53
C PRO A 84 14.37 -10.69 -2.03
N ALA A 85 15.22 -11.26 -2.89
CA ALA A 85 15.02 -11.19 -4.35
C ALA A 85 13.66 -11.73 -4.81
N VAL A 86 13.08 -12.69 -4.08
CA VAL A 86 11.76 -13.25 -4.37
C VAL A 86 10.62 -12.24 -4.20
N ASP A 87 10.76 -11.27 -3.28
CA ASP A 87 9.73 -10.29 -2.94
C ASP A 87 9.88 -8.98 -3.75
N MET A 88 11.02 -8.80 -4.45
CA MET A 88 11.31 -7.60 -5.24
C MET A 88 10.29 -7.33 -6.34
N ALA A 89 9.76 -8.38 -6.97
CA ALA A 89 8.78 -8.23 -8.05
C ALA A 89 7.48 -7.58 -7.54
N GLU A 90 6.93 -8.03 -6.42
CA GLU A 90 5.69 -7.50 -5.83
C GLU A 90 5.88 -6.06 -5.37
N MET A 91 7.02 -5.75 -4.76
CA MET A 91 7.34 -4.40 -4.32
C MET A 91 7.47 -3.42 -5.49
N ASN A 92 8.13 -3.83 -6.58
CA ASN A 92 8.25 -3.00 -7.78
C ASN A 92 6.90 -2.75 -8.45
N GLU A 93 6.00 -3.76 -8.49
CA GLU A 93 4.63 -3.61 -8.98
C GLU A 93 3.86 -2.53 -8.20
N ASP A 94 3.96 -2.51 -6.88
CA ASP A 94 3.30 -1.52 -6.03
C ASP A 94 3.83 -0.10 -6.25
N LEU A 95 5.15 0.06 -6.43
CA LEU A 95 5.78 1.36 -6.73
C LEU A 95 5.43 1.85 -8.14
N GLN A 96 5.42 0.95 -9.13
CA GLN A 96 5.06 1.27 -10.51
C GLN A 96 3.56 1.56 -10.70
N GLY A 97 2.71 1.15 -9.76
CA GLY A 97 1.26 1.31 -9.85
C GLY A 97 0.59 0.39 -10.86
N ASN A 98 1.20 -0.75 -11.19
CA ASN A 98 0.63 -1.75 -12.09
C ASN A 98 1.28 -3.13 -11.89
N PHE A 99 0.61 -4.19 -12.35
CA PHE A 99 1.16 -5.55 -12.38
C PHE A 99 0.71 -6.31 -13.63
N GLU A 100 1.40 -7.39 -13.94
CA GLU A 100 1.01 -8.25 -15.05
C GLU A 100 0.09 -9.38 -14.60
N GLY A 101 -1.13 -9.46 -15.18
CA GLY A 101 -2.14 -10.41 -14.74
C GLY A 101 -3.36 -10.49 -15.66
N ILE A 102 -4.48 -10.95 -15.10
CA ILE A 102 -5.73 -11.15 -15.85
C ILE A 102 -6.80 -10.07 -15.61
N GLY A 103 -6.64 -9.20 -14.60
CA GLY A 103 -7.57 -8.09 -14.33
C GLY A 103 -8.92 -8.52 -13.76
N ILE A 104 -8.90 -9.23 -12.64
CA ILE A 104 -10.08 -9.54 -11.82
C ILE A 104 -9.83 -9.24 -10.35
N GLU A 105 -10.89 -8.92 -9.62
CA GLU A 105 -10.94 -9.07 -8.17
C GLU A 105 -11.63 -10.40 -7.85
N PHE A 106 -11.09 -11.16 -6.91
CA PHE A 106 -11.68 -12.43 -6.50
C PHE A 106 -11.65 -12.59 -4.98
N GLN A 107 -12.53 -13.43 -4.49
CA GLN A 107 -12.49 -13.92 -3.10
C GLN A 107 -12.77 -15.43 -3.07
N ILE A 108 -12.20 -16.08 -2.06
CA ILE A 108 -12.43 -17.50 -1.83
C ILE A 108 -13.57 -17.62 -0.82
N PHE A 109 -14.72 -18.13 -1.29
CA PHE A 109 -15.88 -18.48 -0.46
C PHE A 109 -16.19 -19.95 -0.66
N ASP A 110 -16.48 -20.66 0.45
CA ASP A 110 -16.84 -22.08 0.43
C ASP A 110 -15.84 -22.89 -0.40
N ASP A 111 -14.54 -22.67 -0.11
CA ASP A 111 -13.40 -23.29 -0.80
C ASP A 111 -13.44 -23.18 -2.33
N THR A 112 -13.99 -22.08 -2.83
CA THR A 112 -14.12 -21.80 -4.28
C THR A 112 -13.72 -20.35 -4.58
N VAL A 113 -12.95 -20.14 -5.64
CA VAL A 113 -12.57 -18.81 -6.13
C VAL A 113 -13.74 -18.18 -6.86
N ASN A 114 -14.28 -17.09 -6.34
CA ASN A 114 -15.39 -16.35 -6.92
C ASN A 114 -14.92 -15.04 -7.53
N VAL A 115 -15.31 -14.76 -8.79
CA VAL A 115 -15.00 -13.50 -9.46
C VAL A 115 -15.93 -12.41 -8.91
N MET A 116 -15.36 -11.47 -8.18
CA MET A 116 -16.05 -10.35 -7.55
C MET A 116 -16.21 -9.17 -8.51
N ASN A 117 -15.17 -8.93 -9.31
CA ASN A 117 -15.15 -7.86 -10.31
C ASN A 117 -14.26 -8.24 -11.49
N VAL A 118 -14.52 -7.64 -12.64
CA VAL A 118 -13.75 -7.77 -13.87
C VAL A 118 -13.37 -6.36 -14.31
N LEU A 119 -12.09 -6.11 -14.52
CA LEU A 119 -11.59 -4.83 -15.01
C LEU A 119 -12.14 -4.58 -16.42
N ALA A 120 -12.89 -3.49 -16.59
CA ALA A 120 -13.41 -3.10 -17.89
C ALA A 120 -12.27 -2.91 -18.91
N ASP A 121 -12.49 -3.38 -20.14
CA ASP A 121 -11.50 -3.40 -21.23
C ASP A 121 -10.20 -4.17 -20.91
N GLY A 122 -10.15 -4.85 -19.77
CA GLY A 122 -9.01 -5.67 -19.34
C GLY A 122 -8.95 -7.04 -20.02
N PRO A 123 -7.89 -7.82 -19.75
CA PRO A 123 -7.69 -9.16 -20.32
C PRO A 123 -8.86 -10.12 -20.09
N SER A 124 -9.39 -10.14 -18.87
CA SER A 124 -10.51 -11.01 -18.49
C SER A 124 -11.84 -10.59 -19.11
N ASP A 125 -12.08 -9.28 -19.23
CA ASP A 125 -13.29 -8.74 -19.88
C ASP A 125 -13.30 -9.11 -21.36
N LYS A 126 -12.17 -8.88 -22.05
CA LYS A 126 -11.98 -9.30 -23.47
C LYS A 126 -12.13 -10.80 -23.68
N ALA A 127 -11.77 -11.60 -22.68
CA ALA A 127 -11.96 -13.06 -22.72
C ALA A 127 -13.39 -13.49 -22.34
N GLY A 128 -14.24 -12.55 -21.90
CA GLY A 128 -15.64 -12.79 -21.57
C GLY A 128 -15.90 -13.37 -20.19
N LEU A 129 -15.01 -13.13 -19.21
CA LEU A 129 -15.30 -13.40 -17.80
C LEU A 129 -16.36 -12.42 -17.30
N LYS A 130 -17.11 -12.86 -16.28
CA LYS A 130 -18.16 -12.06 -15.66
C LYS A 130 -18.13 -12.17 -14.14
N VAL A 131 -18.65 -11.14 -13.48
CA VAL A 131 -18.95 -11.20 -12.04
C VAL A 131 -19.88 -12.39 -11.80
N GLY A 132 -19.56 -13.18 -10.76
CA GLY A 132 -20.29 -14.40 -10.43
C GLY A 132 -19.68 -15.69 -11.01
N ASP A 133 -18.71 -15.60 -11.91
CA ASP A 133 -17.98 -16.78 -12.39
C ASP A 133 -17.20 -17.42 -11.22
N LYS A 134 -17.23 -18.76 -11.14
CA LYS A 134 -16.54 -19.55 -10.10
C LYS A 134 -15.46 -20.40 -10.74
N PHE A 135 -14.20 -20.25 -10.33
CA PHE A 135 -13.10 -21.02 -10.91
C PHE A 135 -13.03 -22.43 -10.30
N ILE A 136 -13.01 -23.42 -11.17
CA ILE A 136 -12.83 -24.84 -10.82
C ILE A 136 -11.40 -25.27 -11.03
N LYS A 137 -10.76 -24.82 -12.15
CA LYS A 137 -9.35 -25.10 -12.47
C LYS A 137 -8.67 -23.85 -13.01
N VAL A 138 -7.35 -23.76 -12.75
CA VAL A 138 -6.44 -22.85 -13.43
C VAL A 138 -5.34 -23.70 -14.07
N GLY A 139 -5.26 -23.69 -15.39
CA GLY A 139 -4.46 -24.64 -16.14
C GLY A 139 -4.89 -26.09 -15.86
N LYS A 140 -3.96 -26.89 -15.34
CA LYS A 140 -4.21 -28.29 -14.95
C LYS A 140 -4.60 -28.45 -13.47
N SER A 141 -4.43 -27.40 -12.66
CA SER A 141 -4.62 -27.45 -11.22
C SER A 141 -6.08 -27.22 -10.85
N VAL A 142 -6.65 -28.10 -10.02
CA VAL A 142 -7.95 -27.88 -9.39
C VAL A 142 -7.78 -26.81 -8.32
N VAL A 143 -8.70 -25.82 -8.29
CA VAL A 143 -8.67 -24.67 -7.38
C VAL A 143 -9.94 -24.53 -6.57
N ALA A 144 -10.84 -25.48 -6.64
CA ALA A 144 -12.07 -25.55 -5.84
C ALA A 144 -12.09 -26.85 -5.03
N GLY A 145 -12.51 -26.79 -3.76
CA GLY A 145 -12.65 -27.94 -2.89
C GLY A 145 -11.32 -28.54 -2.41
N ASN A 146 -10.24 -27.75 -2.31
CA ASN A 146 -8.90 -28.25 -1.95
C ASN A 146 -8.09 -27.33 -1.01
N GLY A 147 -8.72 -26.35 -0.36
CA GLY A 147 -8.09 -25.47 0.62
C GLY A 147 -7.05 -24.52 0.00
N ILE A 148 -7.24 -24.07 -1.23
CA ILE A 148 -6.27 -23.22 -1.91
C ILE A 148 -6.18 -21.84 -1.26
N SER A 149 -4.95 -21.30 -1.12
CA SER A 149 -4.72 -19.97 -0.56
C SER A 149 -4.82 -18.87 -1.63
N ASN A 150 -5.09 -17.62 -1.18
CA ASN A 150 -5.11 -16.45 -2.06
C ASN A 150 -3.79 -16.27 -2.83
N ASP A 151 -2.64 -16.43 -2.14
CA ASP A 151 -1.32 -16.25 -2.76
C ASP A 151 -1.06 -17.27 -3.86
N LYS A 152 -1.47 -18.52 -3.64
CA LYS A 152 -1.36 -19.55 -4.66
C LYS A 152 -2.21 -19.26 -5.89
N ILE A 153 -3.44 -18.75 -5.72
CA ILE A 153 -4.28 -18.30 -6.82
C ILE A 153 -3.65 -17.10 -7.53
N ARG A 154 -3.19 -16.09 -6.79
CA ARG A 154 -2.49 -14.93 -7.38
C ARG A 154 -1.32 -15.37 -8.24
N GLY A 155 -0.43 -16.24 -7.72
CA GLY A 155 0.71 -16.76 -8.46
C GLY A 155 0.34 -17.54 -9.72
N MET A 156 -0.84 -18.20 -9.77
CA MET A 156 -1.32 -18.87 -10.98
C MET A 156 -1.91 -17.91 -12.02
N LEU A 157 -2.53 -16.81 -11.58
CA LEU A 157 -3.21 -15.84 -12.45
C LEU A 157 -2.27 -14.73 -12.93
N ARG A 158 -1.28 -14.33 -12.13
CA ARG A 158 -0.18 -13.43 -12.53
C ARG A 158 0.78 -14.14 -13.46
N GLY A 159 1.64 -13.38 -14.13
CA GLY A 159 2.72 -13.89 -14.97
C GLY A 159 3.00 -12.97 -16.16
N PRO A 160 4.05 -13.22 -16.94
CA PRO A 160 4.53 -12.32 -17.98
C PRO A 160 3.43 -11.88 -18.95
N GLY A 161 3.45 -10.61 -19.34
CA GLY A 161 2.54 -10.04 -20.33
C GLY A 161 2.49 -10.85 -21.61
N ALA A 162 1.34 -10.85 -22.25
CA ALA A 162 1.00 -11.67 -23.43
C ALA A 162 1.05 -13.20 -23.23
N SER A 163 1.51 -13.71 -22.08
CA SER A 163 1.39 -15.14 -21.78
C SER A 163 -0.08 -15.53 -21.57
N LYS A 164 -0.41 -16.81 -21.76
CA LYS A 164 -1.79 -17.28 -21.68
C LYS A 164 -2.03 -18.13 -20.45
N VAL A 165 -3.18 -17.94 -19.83
CA VAL A 165 -3.70 -18.82 -18.78
C VAL A 165 -5.10 -19.30 -19.16
N THR A 166 -5.38 -20.59 -19.00
CA THR A 166 -6.71 -21.15 -19.24
C THR A 166 -7.36 -21.43 -17.89
N VAL A 167 -8.57 -20.88 -17.69
CA VAL A 167 -9.39 -21.14 -16.50
C VAL A 167 -10.60 -22.00 -16.89
N THR A 168 -10.95 -22.96 -16.04
CA THR A 168 -12.22 -23.68 -16.12
C THR A 168 -13.12 -23.12 -15.05
N LEU A 169 -14.32 -22.65 -15.42
CA LEU A 169 -15.25 -21.97 -14.53
C LEU A 169 -16.67 -22.51 -14.65
N LEU A 170 -17.45 -22.28 -13.60
CA LEU A 170 -18.92 -22.40 -13.60
C LEU A 170 -19.52 -20.99 -13.60
N ARG A 171 -20.50 -20.75 -14.45
CA ARG A 171 -21.22 -19.48 -14.53
C ARG A 171 -22.60 -19.58 -13.89
N VAL A 172 -22.95 -18.61 -13.05
CA VAL A 172 -24.26 -18.52 -12.43
C VAL A 172 -25.32 -18.34 -13.52
N GLY A 173 -26.38 -19.20 -13.50
CA GLY A 173 -27.46 -19.16 -14.47
C GLY A 173 -27.25 -19.99 -15.74
N GLU A 174 -26.10 -20.58 -15.98
CA GLU A 174 -25.86 -21.61 -16.99
C GLU A 174 -25.91 -23.00 -16.31
N HIS A 175 -26.53 -23.99 -16.94
CA HIS A 175 -26.90 -25.29 -16.36
C HIS A 175 -25.74 -26.18 -15.87
N GLY A 176 -24.76 -25.58 -15.13
CA GLY A 176 -23.79 -26.36 -14.38
C GLY A 176 -22.64 -26.98 -15.20
N GLU A 177 -22.56 -26.78 -16.52
CA GLU A 177 -21.46 -27.29 -17.31
C GLU A 177 -20.20 -26.40 -17.20
N PRO A 178 -19.01 -26.99 -16.90
CA PRO A 178 -17.78 -26.23 -16.83
C PRO A 178 -17.40 -25.65 -18.20
N ARG A 179 -17.10 -24.35 -18.22
CA ARG A 179 -16.64 -23.63 -19.40
C ARG A 179 -15.14 -23.35 -19.29
N GLN A 180 -14.40 -23.53 -20.39
CA GLN A 180 -13.00 -23.13 -20.48
C GLN A 180 -12.87 -21.76 -21.15
N VAL A 181 -12.08 -20.88 -20.53
CA VAL A 181 -11.74 -19.56 -21.04
C VAL A 181 -10.24 -19.39 -21.02
N THR A 182 -9.66 -19.02 -22.14
CA THR A 182 -8.21 -18.70 -22.24
C THR A 182 -8.05 -17.19 -22.26
N ILE A 183 -7.22 -16.69 -21.32
CA ILE A 183 -6.99 -15.27 -21.09
C ILE A 183 -5.54 -14.98 -21.44
N SER A 184 -5.28 -13.97 -22.24
CA SER A 184 -3.93 -13.42 -22.47
C SER A 184 -3.65 -12.39 -21.39
N ARG A 185 -2.62 -12.61 -20.57
CA ARG A 185 -2.25 -11.66 -19.49
C ARG A 185 -1.84 -10.32 -20.08
N GLY A 186 -2.02 -9.26 -19.31
CA GLY A 186 -1.62 -7.92 -19.68
C GLY A 186 -1.42 -7.05 -18.45
N THR A 187 -1.02 -5.81 -18.67
CA THR A 187 -0.80 -4.83 -17.61
C THR A 187 -2.11 -4.44 -16.96
N ILE A 188 -2.20 -4.58 -15.67
CA ILE A 188 -3.35 -4.25 -14.83
C ILE A 188 -2.99 -3.04 -13.98
N PRO A 189 -3.64 -1.89 -14.17
CA PRO A 189 -3.36 -0.70 -13.36
C PRO A 189 -3.81 -0.90 -11.89
N LEU A 190 -3.02 -0.36 -10.98
CA LEU A 190 -3.32 -0.21 -9.57
C LEU A 190 -3.45 1.29 -9.26
N PRO A 191 -4.62 1.91 -9.50
CA PRO A 191 -4.74 3.36 -9.41
C PRO A 191 -4.44 3.86 -8.00
N SER A 192 -3.67 4.93 -7.92
CA SER A 192 -3.36 5.68 -6.70
C SER A 192 -4.50 6.63 -6.35
N VAL A 193 -5.12 7.24 -7.37
CA VAL A 193 -6.35 8.02 -7.23
C VAL A 193 -7.53 7.09 -7.52
N ASP A 194 -8.09 6.51 -6.49
CA ASP A 194 -9.16 5.51 -6.61
C ASP A 194 -10.58 6.09 -6.52
N VAL A 195 -10.70 7.38 -6.15
CA VAL A 195 -11.98 8.10 -6.07
C VAL A 195 -11.82 9.55 -6.52
N ALA A 196 -12.64 10.01 -7.45
CA ALA A 196 -12.71 11.42 -7.86
C ALA A 196 -14.10 11.78 -8.40
N TYR A 197 -14.88 12.53 -7.61
CA TYR A 197 -16.25 12.93 -7.98
C TYR A 197 -16.62 14.33 -7.47
N MET A 198 -17.64 14.95 -8.06
CA MET A 198 -18.24 16.20 -7.57
C MET A 198 -19.22 15.91 -6.43
N VAL A 199 -18.91 16.41 -5.22
CA VAL A 199 -19.81 16.31 -4.04
C VAL A 199 -21.05 17.19 -4.23
N ASN A 200 -20.85 18.37 -4.81
CA ASN A 200 -21.89 19.32 -5.20
C ASN A 200 -21.38 20.15 -6.41
N LYS A 201 -22.10 21.22 -6.79
CA LYS A 201 -21.77 21.99 -7.98
C LYS A 201 -20.37 22.66 -7.97
N GLU A 202 -19.76 22.84 -6.78
CA GLU A 202 -18.50 23.60 -6.63
C GLU A 202 -17.42 22.83 -5.88
N THR A 203 -17.78 21.77 -5.17
CA THR A 203 -16.86 21.02 -4.31
C THR A 203 -16.56 19.67 -4.94
N GLY A 204 -15.29 19.41 -5.24
CA GLY A 204 -14.79 18.11 -5.65
C GLY A 204 -14.20 17.34 -4.46
N TYR A 205 -14.25 16.01 -4.53
CA TYR A 205 -13.59 15.09 -3.63
C TYR A 205 -12.63 14.22 -4.42
N ILE A 206 -11.39 14.14 -3.94
CA ILE A 206 -10.35 13.26 -4.50
C ILE A 206 -9.75 12.46 -3.36
N ARG A 207 -9.60 11.13 -3.56
CA ARG A 207 -8.91 10.26 -2.63
C ARG A 207 -7.65 9.69 -3.25
N ILE A 208 -6.53 9.84 -2.55
CA ILE A 208 -5.25 9.21 -2.91
C ILE A 208 -4.98 8.12 -1.87
N ASN A 209 -4.95 6.86 -2.29
CA ASN A 209 -4.78 5.71 -1.41
C ASN A 209 -3.31 5.30 -1.20
N ARG A 210 -2.39 5.74 -2.08
CA ARG A 210 -0.94 5.52 -2.04
C ARG A 210 -0.21 6.53 -2.92
N PHE A 211 1.12 6.54 -2.87
CA PHE A 211 1.94 7.27 -3.82
C PHE A 211 2.78 6.28 -4.64
N SER A 212 2.35 5.97 -5.87
CA SER A 212 3.09 5.22 -6.88
C SER A 212 3.64 6.18 -7.95
N GLU A 213 4.45 5.71 -8.87
CA GLU A 213 5.05 6.52 -9.97
C GLU A 213 4.02 7.18 -10.91
N THR A 214 2.75 6.82 -10.81
CA THR A 214 1.65 7.36 -11.64
C THR A 214 0.76 8.36 -10.89
N THR A 215 0.98 8.56 -9.60
CA THR A 215 0.04 9.27 -8.72
C THR A 215 -0.21 10.70 -9.14
N HIS A 216 0.84 11.48 -9.45
CA HIS A 216 0.69 12.86 -9.89
C HIS A 216 -0.09 12.95 -11.21
N ALA A 217 0.21 12.09 -12.18
CA ALA A 217 -0.51 12.07 -13.45
C ALA A 217 -2.01 11.75 -13.27
N GLU A 218 -2.34 10.78 -12.41
CA GLU A 218 -3.72 10.43 -12.07
C GLU A 218 -4.43 11.58 -11.33
N PHE A 219 -3.74 12.20 -10.37
CA PHE A 219 -4.25 13.36 -9.63
C PHE A 219 -4.52 14.55 -10.57
N ALA A 220 -3.57 14.90 -11.42
CA ALA A 220 -3.74 16.00 -12.39
C ALA A 220 -4.93 15.74 -13.33
N GLN A 221 -5.10 14.51 -13.80
CA GLN A 221 -6.24 14.13 -14.62
C GLN A 221 -7.56 14.28 -13.86
N ALA A 222 -7.60 13.84 -12.59
CA ALA A 222 -8.78 13.98 -11.74
C ALA A 222 -9.13 15.46 -11.49
N VAL A 223 -8.14 16.30 -11.16
CA VAL A 223 -8.32 17.75 -10.95
C VAL A 223 -8.89 18.41 -12.21
N MET A 224 -8.27 18.16 -13.37
CA MET A 224 -8.73 18.75 -14.64
C MET A 224 -10.16 18.33 -14.99
N LYS A 225 -10.51 17.06 -14.78
CA LYS A 225 -11.88 16.56 -14.97
C LYS A 225 -12.87 17.32 -14.09
N LEU A 226 -12.60 17.38 -12.77
CA LEU A 226 -13.52 18.03 -11.83
C LEU A 226 -13.61 19.55 -12.04
N GLN A 227 -12.51 20.21 -12.47
CA GLN A 227 -12.56 21.63 -12.86
C GLN A 227 -13.45 21.87 -14.09
N GLN A 228 -13.45 20.96 -15.07
CA GLN A 228 -14.38 21.02 -16.21
C GLN A 228 -15.83 20.83 -15.78
N GLU A 229 -16.07 20.08 -14.69
CA GLU A 229 -17.39 19.89 -14.07
C GLU A 229 -17.79 21.05 -13.14
N GLY A 230 -16.91 22.04 -12.90
CA GLY A 230 -17.18 23.26 -12.14
C GLY A 230 -16.55 23.31 -10.74
N MET A 231 -15.58 22.44 -10.43
CA MET A 231 -14.91 22.44 -9.13
C MET A 231 -14.18 23.76 -8.87
N GLN A 232 -14.46 24.37 -7.72
CA GLN A 232 -13.81 25.56 -7.19
C GLN A 232 -13.20 25.32 -5.79
N ARG A 233 -13.59 24.23 -5.13
CA ARG A 233 -13.19 23.84 -3.78
C ARG A 233 -12.89 22.35 -3.77
N MET A 234 -11.93 21.92 -2.95
CA MET A 234 -11.49 20.53 -2.93
C MET A 234 -11.42 19.96 -1.52
N ILE A 235 -11.90 18.73 -1.37
CA ILE A 235 -11.60 17.84 -0.25
C ILE A 235 -10.65 16.77 -0.76
N LEU A 236 -9.42 16.74 -0.25
CA LEU A 236 -8.40 15.74 -0.56
C LEU A 236 -8.30 14.74 0.60
N ASP A 237 -8.57 13.47 0.33
CA ASP A 237 -8.56 12.43 1.35
C ASP A 237 -7.28 11.59 1.28
N LEU A 238 -6.48 11.66 2.35
CA LEU A 238 -5.23 10.92 2.55
C LEU A 238 -5.34 9.89 3.69
N ARG A 239 -6.54 9.63 4.18
CA ARG A 239 -6.75 8.64 5.24
C ARG A 239 -6.35 7.24 4.75
N GLU A 240 -5.73 6.48 5.65
CA GLU A 240 -5.18 5.13 5.36
C GLU A 240 -4.09 5.10 4.27
N ASN A 241 -3.54 6.27 3.87
CA ASN A 241 -2.46 6.36 2.89
C ASN A 241 -1.08 6.32 3.56
N GLY A 242 -0.44 5.16 3.54
CA GLY A 242 0.88 4.93 4.14
C GLY A 242 2.07 5.64 3.44
N GLY A 243 1.81 6.42 2.38
CA GLY A 243 2.83 7.11 1.60
C GLY A 243 3.23 6.35 0.34
N GLY A 244 4.51 6.39 0.01
CA GLY A 244 5.10 5.77 -1.19
C GLY A 244 6.18 6.66 -1.80
N VAL A 245 6.12 6.91 -3.10
CA VAL A 245 7.10 7.68 -3.86
C VAL A 245 7.09 9.15 -3.43
N LEU A 246 8.17 9.61 -2.80
CA LEU A 246 8.31 10.99 -2.29
C LEU A 246 8.14 12.03 -3.40
N GLN A 247 8.72 11.79 -4.58
CA GLN A 247 8.66 12.74 -5.69
C GLN A 247 7.22 13.06 -6.09
N GLU A 248 6.33 12.08 -6.09
CA GLU A 248 4.92 12.26 -6.44
C GLU A 248 4.18 13.18 -5.43
N SER A 249 4.50 13.06 -4.14
CA SER A 249 3.93 13.96 -3.13
C SER A 249 4.45 15.40 -3.26
N ILE A 250 5.70 15.58 -3.69
CA ILE A 250 6.28 16.88 -3.98
C ILE A 250 5.61 17.51 -5.20
N GLU A 251 5.40 16.75 -6.29
CA GLU A 251 4.73 17.23 -7.50
C GLU A 251 3.27 17.65 -7.21
N ILE A 252 2.55 16.90 -6.35
CA ILE A 252 1.21 17.26 -5.92
C ILE A 252 1.22 18.48 -4.99
N ALA A 253 2.22 18.62 -4.11
CA ALA A 253 2.36 19.84 -3.30
C ALA A 253 2.62 21.07 -4.15
N ASP A 254 3.38 20.95 -5.25
CA ASP A 254 3.64 21.98 -6.24
C ASP A 254 2.36 22.43 -6.99
N ASP A 255 1.38 21.51 -7.14
CA ASP A 255 0.06 21.85 -7.70
C ASP A 255 -0.81 22.75 -6.80
N PHE A 256 -0.48 22.82 -5.50
CA PHE A 256 -1.24 23.60 -4.52
C PHE A 256 -0.53 24.87 -4.05
N LEU A 257 0.79 24.91 -4.14
CA LEU A 257 1.62 26.01 -3.63
C LEU A 257 2.21 26.82 -4.79
N ASP A 258 2.34 28.12 -4.60
CA ASP A 258 2.88 29.08 -5.57
C ASP A 258 4.30 29.55 -5.18
N ASP A 259 4.95 30.33 -6.08
CA ASP A 259 6.13 31.16 -5.79
C ASP A 259 7.33 30.48 -5.13
N ASP A 260 8.03 29.57 -5.73
CA ASP A 260 9.30 28.98 -5.19
C ASP A 260 9.23 28.60 -3.68
N LYS A 261 8.02 28.33 -3.17
CA LYS A 261 7.82 27.91 -1.79
C LYS A 261 8.54 26.60 -1.50
N LEU A 262 9.18 26.51 -0.32
CA LEU A 262 9.77 25.27 0.14
C LEU A 262 8.65 24.27 0.46
N ILE A 263 8.72 23.08 -0.12
CA ILE A 263 7.77 21.97 0.16
C ILE A 263 8.31 21.11 1.30
N VAL A 264 9.56 20.69 1.19
CA VAL A 264 10.24 19.83 2.16
C VAL A 264 11.74 19.95 1.98
N TYR A 265 12.53 19.69 3.02
CA TYR A 265 13.96 19.45 2.84
C TYR A 265 14.38 18.16 3.54
N THR A 266 15.43 17.54 3.00
CA THR A 266 16.02 16.32 3.55
C THR A 266 17.45 16.59 3.99
N VAL A 267 17.89 15.95 5.08
CA VAL A 267 19.28 16.01 5.55
C VAL A 267 19.61 14.78 6.38
N GLY A 268 20.83 14.27 6.21
CA GLY A 268 21.41 13.16 6.98
C GLY A 268 22.90 13.37 7.21
N VAL A 269 23.51 12.54 8.05
CA VAL A 269 24.95 12.63 8.35
C VAL A 269 25.82 12.48 7.09
N HIS A 270 25.40 11.59 6.19
CA HIS A 270 26.07 11.32 4.91
C HIS A 270 25.31 11.86 3.71
N SER A 271 24.18 12.53 3.94
CA SER A 271 23.31 13.11 2.90
C SER A 271 23.23 14.61 3.15
N PRO A 272 23.85 15.45 2.30
CA PRO A 272 23.76 16.91 2.45
C PRO A 272 22.31 17.37 2.33
N ARG A 273 22.01 18.55 2.85
CA ARG A 273 20.68 19.14 2.75
C ARG A 273 20.27 19.32 1.30
N VAL A 274 19.08 18.83 0.97
CA VAL A 274 18.42 19.02 -0.33
C VAL A 274 17.06 19.67 -0.09
N ASP A 275 16.85 20.83 -0.68
CA ASP A 275 15.59 21.58 -0.62
C ASP A 275 14.75 21.23 -1.84
N TYR A 276 13.48 20.88 -1.64
CA TYR A 276 12.48 20.68 -2.67
C TYR A 276 11.50 21.86 -2.62
N ARG A 277 11.36 22.56 -3.76
CA ARG A 277 10.58 23.79 -3.87
C ARG A 277 9.62 23.71 -5.04
N CYS A 278 8.60 24.55 -5.01
CA CYS A 278 7.71 24.76 -6.15
C CYS A 278 8.50 25.23 -7.38
N LYS A 279 8.12 24.75 -8.56
CA LYS A 279 8.86 24.99 -9.80
C LYS A 279 7.98 25.43 -10.97
N ARG A 280 6.66 25.26 -10.85
CA ARG A 280 5.72 25.54 -11.93
C ARG A 280 4.43 26.15 -11.37
N ASP A 281 3.61 26.71 -12.26
CA ASP A 281 2.26 27.11 -11.93
C ASP A 281 1.44 25.85 -11.60
N GLY A 282 0.79 25.85 -10.44
CA GLY A 282 0.05 24.71 -9.93
C GLY A 282 -1.36 24.60 -10.50
N LEU A 283 -1.90 23.40 -10.48
CA LEU A 283 -3.26 23.11 -10.99
C LEU A 283 -4.36 23.68 -10.09
N PHE A 284 -4.08 23.83 -8.78
CA PHE A 284 -5.07 24.27 -7.79
C PHE A 284 -4.45 25.15 -6.69
N GLU A 285 -3.73 26.21 -7.06
CA GLU A 285 -3.14 27.16 -6.11
C GLU A 285 -4.19 27.99 -5.37
N LYS A 286 -5.34 28.19 -5.98
CA LYS A 286 -6.45 29.01 -5.47
C LYS A 286 -7.68 28.14 -5.21
N GLY A 287 -8.57 28.66 -4.38
CA GLY A 287 -9.76 27.92 -3.94
C GLY A 287 -9.53 27.23 -2.58
N LYS A 288 -10.62 26.96 -1.88
CA LYS A 288 -10.55 26.31 -0.58
C LYS A 288 -10.13 24.85 -0.72
N LEU A 289 -9.22 24.45 0.15
CA LEU A 289 -8.67 23.10 0.23
C LEU A 289 -8.77 22.58 1.67
N VAL A 290 -9.32 21.40 1.80
CA VAL A 290 -9.36 20.64 3.06
C VAL A 290 -8.69 19.30 2.83
N LEU A 291 -7.82 18.88 3.75
CA LEU A 291 -7.24 17.53 3.77
C LEU A 291 -7.85 16.70 4.89
N LEU A 292 -8.21 15.47 4.58
CA LEU A 292 -8.59 14.46 5.57
C LEU A 292 -7.40 13.56 5.89
N THR A 293 -7.11 13.40 7.18
CA THR A 293 -5.99 12.59 7.69
C THR A 293 -6.41 11.69 8.83
N ASP A 294 -5.65 10.61 9.04
CA ASP A 294 -5.79 9.71 10.17
C ASP A 294 -4.43 9.10 10.58
N GLU A 295 -4.45 8.18 11.52
CA GLU A 295 -3.27 7.46 12.02
C GLU A 295 -2.60 6.55 10.98
N GLY A 296 -3.28 6.23 9.88
CA GLY A 296 -2.73 5.52 8.71
C GLY A 296 -2.05 6.44 7.70
N THR A 297 -2.26 7.75 7.79
CA THR A 297 -1.62 8.75 6.93
C THR A 297 -0.14 8.86 7.30
N ALA A 298 0.78 8.46 6.42
CA ALA A 298 2.21 8.36 6.74
C ALA A 298 3.15 8.81 5.61
N SER A 299 4.42 9.11 5.96
CA SER A 299 5.54 9.30 5.01
C SER A 299 5.26 10.38 3.95
N ALA A 300 5.22 10.04 2.65
CA ALA A 300 4.93 10.97 1.54
C ALA A 300 3.61 11.74 1.74
N SER A 301 2.58 11.10 2.32
CA SER A 301 1.33 11.78 2.69
C SER A 301 1.55 12.85 3.75
N GLU A 302 2.47 12.60 4.70
CA GLU A 302 2.81 13.57 5.74
C GLU A 302 3.67 14.73 5.19
N VAL A 303 4.49 14.48 4.16
CA VAL A 303 5.22 15.54 3.45
C VAL A 303 4.23 16.52 2.81
N LEU A 304 3.25 16.00 2.05
CA LEU A 304 2.19 16.81 1.44
C LEU A 304 1.38 17.57 2.50
N THR A 305 0.88 16.85 3.51
CA THR A 305 0.08 17.44 4.59
C THR A 305 0.84 18.51 5.35
N GLY A 306 2.10 18.24 5.72
CA GLY A 306 2.94 19.17 6.48
C GLY A 306 3.29 20.43 5.69
N ALA A 307 3.59 20.31 4.41
CA ALA A 307 3.83 21.45 3.53
C ALA A 307 2.60 22.37 3.44
N LEU A 308 1.44 21.78 3.18
CA LEU A 308 0.19 22.54 3.03
C LEU A 308 -0.28 23.16 4.35
N GLN A 309 -0.07 22.50 5.50
CA GLN A 309 -0.35 23.04 6.82
C GLN A 309 0.60 24.20 7.16
N ASP A 310 1.91 24.02 6.94
CA ASP A 310 2.91 25.05 7.28
C ASP A 310 2.74 26.33 6.47
N TRP A 311 2.26 26.25 5.24
CA TRP A 311 1.94 27.42 4.41
C TRP A 311 0.50 27.93 4.59
N GLU A 312 -0.30 27.31 5.47
CA GLU A 312 -1.73 27.63 5.67
C GLU A 312 -2.55 27.52 4.38
N ARG A 313 -2.10 26.66 3.45
CA ARG A 313 -2.78 26.46 2.17
C ARG A 313 -4.03 25.61 2.33
N ALA A 314 -4.01 24.68 3.28
CA ALA A 314 -5.12 23.78 3.56
C ALA A 314 -5.50 23.78 5.05
N THR A 315 -6.76 23.42 5.32
CA THR A 315 -7.21 23.03 6.66
C THR A 315 -7.14 21.51 6.79
N ILE A 316 -6.40 21.03 7.79
CA ILE A 316 -6.24 19.61 8.06
C ILE A 316 -7.31 19.16 9.03
N ILE A 317 -8.10 18.15 8.67
CA ILE A 317 -9.24 17.65 9.46
C ILE A 317 -9.10 16.15 9.68
N GLY A 318 -9.41 15.69 10.87
CA GLY A 318 -9.42 14.28 11.24
C GLY A 318 -8.56 13.97 12.44
N ARG A 319 -7.62 13.04 12.34
CA ARG A 319 -6.77 12.60 13.45
C ARG A 319 -5.29 12.77 13.12
N ARG A 320 -4.47 12.70 14.17
CA ARG A 320 -3.01 12.85 14.07
C ARG A 320 -2.42 11.74 13.19
N THR A 321 -1.52 12.12 12.29
CA THR A 321 -0.88 11.20 11.35
C THR A 321 0.13 10.27 12.03
N PHE A 322 0.68 9.32 11.29
CA PHE A 322 1.52 8.25 11.81
C PHE A 322 2.83 8.74 12.45
N GLY A 323 3.53 9.70 11.83
CA GLY A 323 4.82 10.21 12.30
C GLY A 323 6.03 9.49 11.69
N LYS A 324 6.04 9.26 10.37
CA LYS A 324 7.20 8.72 9.63
C LYS A 324 7.94 9.82 8.89
N GLY A 325 9.03 10.31 9.49
CA GLY A 325 9.87 11.40 8.97
C GLY A 325 11.24 10.94 8.46
N LEU A 326 11.37 9.70 8.01
CA LEU A 326 12.62 9.08 7.55
C LEU A 326 12.58 8.82 6.04
N VAL A 327 13.71 9.05 5.37
CA VAL A 327 13.90 8.82 3.93
C VAL A 327 14.67 7.52 3.74
N GLN A 328 14.05 6.52 3.12
CA GLN A 328 14.72 5.29 2.72
C GLN A 328 15.22 5.40 1.28
N GLN A 329 16.41 4.85 1.04
CA GLN A 329 16.96 4.63 -0.29
C GLN A 329 17.16 3.13 -0.52
N PRO A 330 16.68 2.59 -1.64
CA PRO A 330 16.96 1.22 -2.03
C PRO A 330 18.40 1.11 -2.55
N PHE A 331 19.08 0.03 -2.14
CA PHE A 331 20.38 -0.40 -2.64
C PHE A 331 20.25 -1.83 -3.14
N GLU A 332 20.32 -2.03 -4.45
CA GLU A 332 20.30 -3.35 -5.04
C GLU A 332 21.56 -4.13 -4.68
N LEU A 333 21.39 -5.38 -4.28
CA LEU A 333 22.47 -6.30 -3.94
C LEU A 333 22.74 -7.27 -5.11
N THR A 334 23.89 -7.91 -5.07
CA THR A 334 24.39 -8.74 -6.19
C THR A 334 23.58 -10.00 -6.46
N ASP A 335 22.79 -10.44 -5.50
CA ASP A 335 21.88 -11.60 -5.57
C ASP A 335 20.46 -11.24 -6.04
N GLY A 336 20.22 -9.96 -6.35
CA GLY A 336 18.91 -9.45 -6.76
C GLY A 336 17.99 -9.05 -5.60
N SER A 337 18.45 -9.17 -4.36
CA SER A 337 17.77 -8.60 -3.18
C SER A 337 18.02 -7.10 -3.08
N SER A 338 17.30 -6.40 -2.19
CA SER A 338 17.48 -4.98 -1.94
C SER A 338 17.58 -4.65 -0.46
N LEU A 339 18.46 -3.72 -0.13
CA LEU A 339 18.55 -3.11 1.19
C LEU A 339 17.90 -1.72 1.13
N HIS A 340 16.78 -1.55 1.81
CA HIS A 340 16.16 -0.25 2.04
C HIS A 340 16.75 0.37 3.29
N LEU A 341 17.63 1.35 3.13
CA LEU A 341 18.35 1.96 4.24
C LEU A 341 17.87 3.40 4.46
N THR A 342 17.60 3.78 5.70
CA THR A 342 17.36 5.16 6.09
C THR A 342 18.63 5.98 5.94
N ILE A 343 18.61 6.97 5.03
CA ILE A 343 19.77 7.81 4.71
C ILE A 343 19.63 9.25 5.18
N ALA A 344 18.40 9.72 5.42
CA ALA A 344 18.11 11.10 5.81
C ALA A 344 16.81 11.19 6.62
N ARG A 345 16.62 12.35 7.25
CA ARG A 345 15.32 12.80 7.77
C ARG A 345 14.77 13.90 6.88
N TYR A 346 13.45 13.99 6.80
CA TYR A 346 12.82 15.13 6.17
C TYR A 346 12.18 16.06 7.20
N TYR A 347 12.13 17.32 6.80
CA TYR A 347 11.64 18.42 7.61
C TYR A 347 10.66 19.25 6.78
N THR A 348 9.58 19.67 7.39
CA THR A 348 8.58 20.54 6.77
C THR A 348 9.13 21.95 6.53
N PRO A 349 8.43 22.84 5.82
CA PRO A 349 8.88 24.21 5.57
C PRO A 349 9.24 25.01 6.82
N THR A 350 8.56 24.80 7.94
CA THR A 350 8.88 25.45 9.23
C THR A 350 10.13 24.88 9.91
N GLY A 351 10.68 23.78 9.41
CA GLY A 351 11.83 23.10 10.00
C GLY A 351 11.49 22.06 11.05
N ARG A 352 10.20 21.75 11.27
CA ARG A 352 9.82 20.69 12.20
C ARG A 352 10.05 19.31 11.62
N SER A 353 10.59 18.40 12.44
CA SER A 353 10.58 16.97 12.15
C SER A 353 9.26 16.36 12.63
N ILE A 354 8.60 15.60 11.78
CA ILE A 354 7.37 14.88 12.14
C ILE A 354 7.65 13.48 12.68
N GLN A 355 8.93 13.02 12.62
CA GLN A 355 9.32 11.68 13.06
C GLN A 355 8.93 11.46 14.53
N LYS A 356 8.11 10.44 14.79
CA LYS A 356 7.83 10.01 16.16
C LYS A 356 9.06 9.37 16.79
N PRO A 357 9.24 9.47 18.12
CA PRO A 357 10.37 8.87 18.80
C PRO A 357 10.46 7.36 18.55
N TYR A 358 11.66 6.86 18.39
CA TYR A 358 11.99 5.44 18.40
C TYR A 358 13.30 5.25 19.17
N ASP A 359 13.42 4.12 19.83
CA ASP A 359 14.67 3.69 20.42
C ASP A 359 15.24 2.50 19.67
N ASN A 360 16.50 2.21 19.89
CA ASN A 360 17.19 1.11 19.23
C ASN A 360 16.95 -0.24 19.95
N SER A 361 16.04 -0.29 20.93
CA SER A 361 15.83 -1.47 21.79
C SER A 361 14.70 -2.38 21.35
N GLY A 362 13.82 -1.94 20.42
CA GLY A 362 12.79 -2.81 19.89
C GLY A 362 11.83 -2.17 18.88
N HIS A 363 11.63 -2.85 17.76
CA HIS A 363 10.64 -2.43 16.76
C HIS A 363 9.17 -2.57 17.25
N ASN A 364 8.92 -3.39 18.29
CA ASN A 364 7.58 -3.66 18.77
C ASN A 364 6.92 -2.40 19.34
N ASP A 365 7.63 -1.63 20.19
CA ASP A 365 7.09 -0.41 20.80
C ASP A 365 6.74 0.68 19.77
N TYR A 366 7.46 0.73 18.66
CA TYR A 366 7.22 1.71 17.60
C TYR A 366 5.89 1.47 16.87
N ASN A 367 5.57 0.22 16.57
CA ASN A 367 4.32 -0.15 15.92
C ASN A 367 3.14 -0.14 16.90
N GLU A 368 3.39 -0.49 18.18
CA GLU A 368 2.40 -0.47 19.24
C GLU A 368 1.97 0.95 19.65
N GLU A 369 2.75 1.99 19.30
CA GLU A 369 2.42 3.38 19.61
C GLU A 369 1.06 3.78 19.02
N VAL A 370 0.73 3.37 17.80
CA VAL A 370 -0.58 3.61 17.20
C VAL A 370 -1.69 2.93 18.02
N MET A 371 -1.46 1.69 18.47
CA MET A 371 -2.42 1.00 19.35
C MET A 371 -2.55 1.68 20.71
N LYS A 372 -1.47 2.25 21.26
CA LYS A 372 -1.53 3.06 22.48
C LYS A 372 -2.43 4.29 22.31
N ARG A 373 -2.41 4.97 21.16
CA ARG A 373 -3.33 6.09 20.88
C ARG A 373 -4.80 5.68 21.00
N PHE A 374 -5.15 4.45 20.59
CA PHE A 374 -6.49 3.90 20.78
C PHE A 374 -6.79 3.63 22.25
N HIS A 375 -5.85 3.02 22.99
CA HIS A 375 -6.02 2.71 24.42
C HIS A 375 -6.08 3.97 25.29
N ASP A 376 -5.27 4.97 24.99
CA ASP A 376 -5.19 6.23 25.75
C ASP A 376 -6.34 7.18 25.40
N GLY A 377 -7.17 6.85 24.41
CA GLY A 377 -8.32 7.62 23.98
C GLY A 377 -7.97 8.85 23.12
N GLU A 378 -6.72 8.98 22.65
CA GLU A 378 -6.31 10.07 21.77
C GLU A 378 -7.16 10.10 20.48
N VAL A 379 -7.39 8.93 19.88
CA VAL A 379 -8.20 8.81 18.65
C VAL A 379 -9.67 9.18 18.86
N LEU A 380 -10.13 9.27 20.11
CA LEU A 380 -11.51 9.61 20.49
C LEU A 380 -11.71 11.06 20.85
N HIS A 381 -10.75 11.62 21.58
CA HIS A 381 -10.89 12.92 22.27
C HIS A 381 -9.85 13.94 21.80
N GLY A 382 -8.96 13.57 20.90
CA GLY A 382 -7.81 14.38 20.50
C GLY A 382 -6.64 14.26 21.46
N ASP A 383 -5.50 14.77 21.03
CA ASP A 383 -4.30 14.81 21.86
C ASP A 383 -4.49 15.82 23.00
N THR A 384 -4.70 15.30 24.20
CA THR A 384 -4.79 16.09 25.45
C THR A 384 -3.45 16.10 26.19
N SER A 385 -2.43 15.41 25.67
CA SER A 385 -1.18 15.21 26.39
C SER A 385 -0.13 16.28 26.09
N SER A 386 0.69 16.56 27.09
CA SER A 386 1.85 17.47 27.05
C SER A 386 3.01 16.99 26.19
N HIS A 387 2.79 16.07 25.24
CA HIS A 387 3.85 15.48 24.41
C HIS A 387 4.57 16.49 23.49
N HIS A 388 4.02 17.69 23.34
CA HIS A 388 4.57 18.71 22.44
C HIS A 388 5.34 19.84 23.13
N ALA A 389 5.55 19.78 24.45
CA ALA A 389 6.30 20.81 25.17
C ALA A 389 7.75 20.90 24.64
N GLY A 390 8.05 21.99 23.93
CA GLY A 390 9.38 22.26 23.36
C GLY A 390 9.52 22.03 21.86
N LEU A 391 8.50 21.51 21.16
CA LEU A 391 8.52 21.27 19.71
C LEU A 391 7.47 22.10 18.95
N ALA A 392 7.15 23.31 19.48
CA ALA A 392 6.20 24.22 18.87
C ALA A 392 6.88 25.08 17.78
N TYR A 393 6.25 25.19 16.63
CA TYR A 393 6.66 26.00 15.50
C TYR A 393 5.51 26.92 15.09
N GLN A 394 5.83 27.99 14.35
CA GLN A 394 4.83 28.89 13.78
C GLN A 394 4.71 28.62 12.28
N THR A 395 3.49 28.53 11.78
CA THR A 395 3.21 28.44 10.35
C THR A 395 3.76 29.65 9.59
N LEU A 396 3.98 29.50 8.30
CA LEU A 396 4.58 30.52 7.44
C LEU A 396 3.54 31.46 6.81
N GLY A 397 2.27 31.05 6.83
CA GLY A 397 1.16 31.84 6.32
C GLY A 397 0.80 33.05 7.21
N PRO A 398 -0.25 33.79 6.86
CA PRO A 398 -0.61 35.06 7.54
C PRO A 398 -1.12 34.85 8.98
N GLU A 399 -1.71 33.70 9.31
CA GLU A 399 -2.34 33.46 10.62
C GLU A 399 -1.33 33.15 11.71
N LYS A 400 -0.12 32.68 11.35
CA LYS A 400 0.95 32.30 12.29
C LYS A 400 0.47 31.31 13.35
N ARG A 401 -0.25 30.28 12.91
CA ARG A 401 -0.77 29.23 13.81
C ARG A 401 0.37 28.43 14.45
N THR A 402 0.15 27.93 15.64
CA THR A 402 1.10 27.03 16.29
C THR A 402 0.89 25.61 15.78
N VAL A 403 1.97 24.98 15.31
CA VAL A 403 2.03 23.59 14.87
C VAL A 403 3.14 22.85 15.60
N TYR A 404 3.04 21.54 15.71
CA TYR A 404 3.95 20.74 16.53
C TYR A 404 4.74 19.75 15.69
N GLY A 405 5.94 19.39 16.17
CA GLY A 405 6.78 18.34 15.61
C GLY A 405 6.93 17.15 16.55
N GLY A 406 7.64 16.10 16.09
CA GLY A 406 8.03 14.98 16.93
C GLY A 406 7.01 13.86 17.10
N GLY A 407 5.96 13.81 16.28
CA GLY A 407 4.95 12.76 16.43
C GLY A 407 3.85 12.75 15.38
N GLY A 408 4.18 13.06 14.14
CA GLY A 408 3.20 13.20 13.04
C GLY A 408 2.64 14.61 12.91
N ILE A 409 1.66 14.78 12.05
CA ILE A 409 0.93 16.03 11.82
C ILE A 409 -0.35 16.02 12.66
N THR A 410 -0.48 16.96 13.58
CA THR A 410 -1.72 17.18 14.34
C THR A 410 -2.70 17.94 13.46
N PRO A 411 -3.97 17.51 13.31
CA PRO A 411 -4.94 18.22 12.50
C PRO A 411 -5.32 19.57 13.11
N ASP A 412 -5.71 20.51 12.26
CA ASP A 412 -6.23 21.83 12.69
C ASP A 412 -7.62 21.69 13.33
N ILE A 413 -8.41 20.73 12.85
CA ILE A 413 -9.73 20.38 13.39
C ILE A 413 -9.76 18.88 13.66
N PHE A 414 -9.82 18.53 14.93
CA PHE A 414 -9.93 17.14 15.34
C PHE A 414 -11.36 16.62 15.11
N VAL A 415 -11.44 15.42 14.50
CA VAL A 415 -12.67 14.62 14.43
C VAL A 415 -12.33 13.20 14.88
N GLY A 416 -12.85 12.81 16.02
CA GLY A 416 -12.57 11.53 16.66
C GLY A 416 -13.03 10.33 15.84
N PHE A 417 -12.45 9.19 16.16
CA PHE A 417 -12.92 7.90 15.66
C PHE A 417 -14.33 7.64 16.21
N ASP A 418 -15.25 7.21 15.36
CA ASP A 418 -16.58 6.79 15.81
C ASP A 418 -16.46 5.49 16.60
N THR A 419 -16.55 5.61 17.92
CA THR A 419 -16.55 4.48 18.86
C THR A 419 -17.93 3.98 19.20
N SER A 420 -18.93 4.22 18.41
CA SER A 420 -20.13 3.39 18.58
C SER A 420 -19.65 1.94 18.58
N THR A 421 -19.55 1.37 19.80
CA THR A 421 -19.01 0.02 20.01
C THR A 421 -19.88 -0.94 19.22
N LEU A 422 -19.34 -1.43 18.11
CA LEU A 422 -20.03 -2.43 17.32
C LEU A 422 -20.35 -3.59 18.26
N SER A 423 -21.62 -3.95 18.36
CA SER A 423 -22.05 -5.11 19.14
C SER A 423 -21.24 -6.36 18.71
N HIS A 424 -21.01 -7.25 19.64
CA HIS A 424 -20.24 -8.48 19.42
C HIS A 424 -20.69 -9.23 18.15
N SER A 425 -22.00 -9.30 17.91
CA SER A 425 -22.55 -9.94 16.71
C SER A 425 -22.09 -9.26 15.41
N ILE A 426 -22.01 -7.92 15.37
CA ILE A 426 -21.52 -7.21 14.20
C ILE A 426 -20.02 -7.44 14.01
N THR A 427 -19.24 -7.41 15.09
CA THR A 427 -17.81 -7.72 15.05
C THR A 427 -17.57 -9.12 14.44
N LEU A 428 -18.34 -10.11 14.83
CA LEU A 428 -18.26 -11.47 14.27
C LEU A 428 -18.59 -11.52 12.76
N LEU A 429 -19.51 -10.68 12.27
CA LEU A 429 -19.78 -10.59 10.82
C LEU A 429 -18.52 -10.23 10.01
N TYR A 430 -17.70 -9.32 10.55
CA TYR A 430 -16.44 -8.91 9.90
C TYR A 430 -15.36 -9.98 10.01
N ILE A 431 -15.12 -10.48 11.22
CA ILE A 431 -14.05 -11.46 11.50
C ILE A 431 -14.26 -12.75 10.71
N ASN A 432 -15.50 -13.26 10.64
CA ASN A 432 -15.82 -14.50 9.95
C ASN A 432 -15.98 -14.31 8.42
N GLY A 433 -15.89 -13.08 7.91
CA GLY A 433 -16.12 -12.77 6.50
C GLY A 433 -17.57 -12.99 6.02
N THR A 434 -18.50 -13.21 6.97
CA THR A 434 -19.93 -13.46 6.69
C THR A 434 -20.56 -12.30 5.95
N LEU A 435 -20.20 -11.06 6.32
CA LEU A 435 -20.72 -9.86 5.68
C LEU A 435 -20.35 -9.79 4.19
N ASN A 436 -19.06 -9.96 3.87
CA ASN A 436 -18.59 -9.89 2.47
C ASN A 436 -19.18 -11.00 1.61
N ARG A 437 -19.29 -12.22 2.15
CA ARG A 437 -19.92 -13.38 1.49
C ARG A 437 -21.40 -13.13 1.23
N PHE A 438 -22.10 -12.57 2.20
CA PHE A 438 -23.52 -12.22 2.06
C PHE A 438 -23.72 -11.15 0.97
N ILE A 439 -22.98 -10.03 1.04
CA ILE A 439 -23.08 -8.92 0.06
C ILE A 439 -22.88 -9.42 -1.37
N TYR A 440 -21.83 -10.21 -1.59
CA TYR A 440 -21.58 -10.78 -2.91
C TYR A 440 -22.73 -11.68 -3.37
N THR A 441 -23.17 -12.60 -2.51
CA THR A 441 -24.26 -13.53 -2.84
C THR A 441 -25.55 -12.78 -3.15
N TRP A 442 -25.88 -11.78 -2.34
CA TRP A 442 -27.05 -10.92 -2.54
C TRP A 442 -26.98 -10.17 -3.85
N TYR A 443 -25.85 -9.52 -4.11
CA TYR A 443 -25.63 -8.78 -5.35
C TYR A 443 -25.79 -9.66 -6.59
N VAL A 444 -25.14 -10.82 -6.63
CA VAL A 444 -25.20 -11.74 -7.77
C VAL A 444 -26.63 -12.24 -8.01
N GLN A 445 -27.41 -12.49 -6.95
CA GLN A 445 -28.80 -12.92 -7.06
C GLN A 445 -29.75 -11.81 -7.55
N HIS A 446 -29.42 -10.54 -7.33
CA HIS A 446 -30.26 -9.38 -7.65
C HIS A 446 -29.69 -8.49 -8.75
N LEU A 447 -28.71 -8.95 -9.51
CA LEU A 447 -28.02 -8.21 -10.58
C LEU A 447 -28.95 -7.36 -11.48
N PRO A 448 -30.13 -7.87 -11.94
CA PRO A 448 -31.01 -7.06 -12.81
C PRO A 448 -31.53 -5.79 -12.12
N ALA A 449 -31.83 -5.85 -10.82
CA ALA A 449 -32.34 -4.69 -10.08
C ALA A 449 -31.25 -3.60 -9.92
N PHE A 450 -30.00 -3.98 -9.72
CA PHE A 450 -28.91 -3.03 -9.58
C PHE A 450 -28.51 -2.33 -10.88
N ARG A 451 -28.75 -2.94 -12.05
CA ARG A 451 -28.47 -2.35 -13.37
C ARG A 451 -29.39 -1.18 -13.72
N THR A 452 -30.44 -0.92 -12.96
CA THR A 452 -31.35 0.20 -13.19
C THR A 452 -30.79 1.53 -12.75
N PHE A 453 -29.82 1.54 -11.83
CA PHE A 453 -29.18 2.74 -11.30
C PHE A 453 -28.11 3.27 -12.26
N LYS A 454 -28.13 4.59 -12.48
CA LYS A 454 -27.24 5.28 -13.43
C LYS A 454 -25.86 5.60 -12.84
N GLY A 455 -25.76 5.70 -11.52
CA GLY A 455 -24.53 6.02 -10.79
C GLY A 455 -24.72 5.91 -9.27
N PRO A 456 -23.62 6.09 -8.50
CA PRO A 456 -23.69 5.96 -7.04
C PRO A 456 -24.67 6.93 -6.38
N ALA A 457 -24.73 8.19 -6.81
CA ALA A 457 -25.68 9.18 -6.29
C ALA A 457 -27.15 8.78 -6.55
N ASP A 458 -27.47 8.26 -7.75
CA ASP A 458 -28.81 7.77 -8.09
C ASP A 458 -29.16 6.54 -7.25
N PHE A 459 -28.19 5.65 -7.02
CA PHE A 459 -28.35 4.52 -6.11
C PHE A 459 -28.57 4.98 -4.68
N ASP A 460 -27.75 5.91 -4.17
CA ASP A 460 -27.88 6.41 -2.81
C ASP A 460 -29.27 7.05 -2.57
N ALA A 461 -29.73 7.85 -3.53
CA ALA A 461 -31.04 8.48 -3.45
C ALA A 461 -32.21 7.49 -3.67
N GLY A 462 -32.05 6.49 -4.51
CA GLY A 462 -33.14 5.62 -4.99
C GLY A 462 -33.27 4.27 -4.30
N PHE A 463 -32.20 3.75 -3.70
CA PHE A 463 -32.21 2.43 -3.05
C PHE A 463 -33.00 2.47 -1.72
N ARG A 464 -34.12 1.74 -1.66
CA ARG A 464 -35.05 1.74 -0.51
C ARG A 464 -35.17 0.38 0.17
N ASP A 465 -34.40 -0.61 -0.25
CA ASP A 465 -34.51 -2.00 0.21
C ASP A 465 -33.56 -2.32 1.38
N GLN A 466 -33.04 -1.30 2.12
CA GLN A 466 -32.09 -1.50 3.24
C GLN A 466 -32.63 -2.50 4.26
N ASP A 467 -33.88 -2.34 4.71
CA ASP A 467 -34.51 -3.27 5.67
C ASP A 467 -34.59 -4.70 5.12
N LYS A 468 -34.91 -4.87 3.84
CA LYS A 468 -34.95 -6.22 3.21
C LYS A 468 -33.56 -6.86 3.17
N VAL A 469 -32.52 -6.05 2.88
CA VAL A 469 -31.13 -6.53 2.89
C VAL A 469 -30.71 -6.90 4.30
N TYR A 470 -31.04 -6.07 5.30
CA TYR A 470 -30.74 -6.36 6.70
C TYR A 470 -31.44 -7.63 7.19
N ASP A 471 -32.73 -7.80 6.89
CA ASP A 471 -33.50 -9.00 7.24
C ASP A 471 -32.93 -10.26 6.57
N ALA A 472 -32.49 -10.13 5.33
CA ALA A 472 -31.85 -11.23 4.62
C ALA A 472 -30.48 -11.56 5.22
N LEU A 473 -29.67 -10.54 5.58
CA LEU A 473 -28.41 -10.72 6.31
C LEU A 473 -28.65 -11.41 7.66
N THR A 474 -29.66 -10.98 8.42
CA THR A 474 -30.00 -11.59 9.72
C THR A 474 -30.26 -13.09 9.59
N ARG A 475 -31.02 -13.50 8.57
CA ARG A 475 -31.25 -14.92 8.29
C ARG A 475 -30.00 -15.66 7.80
N TYR A 476 -29.17 -14.99 7.01
CA TYR A 476 -27.92 -15.55 6.47
C TYR A 476 -26.89 -15.78 7.57
N ALA A 477 -26.72 -14.81 8.46
CA ALA A 477 -25.74 -14.81 9.55
C ALA A 477 -25.99 -15.93 10.60
N LEU A 478 -27.25 -16.37 10.75
CA LEU A 478 -27.59 -17.51 11.61
C LEU A 478 -26.89 -18.81 11.19
N LYS A 479 -26.50 -18.98 9.93
CA LYS A 479 -25.72 -20.14 9.46
C LYS A 479 -24.33 -20.20 10.09
N ASP A 480 -23.77 -19.01 10.39
CA ASP A 480 -22.49 -18.87 11.05
C ASP A 480 -22.64 -18.64 12.58
N SER A 481 -23.84 -18.97 13.13
CA SER A 481 -24.21 -18.79 14.55
C SER A 481 -24.16 -17.35 15.04
N ILE A 482 -24.37 -16.37 14.14
CA ILE A 482 -24.38 -14.94 14.45
C ILE A 482 -25.84 -14.46 14.51
N ASP A 483 -26.28 -13.99 15.68
CA ASP A 483 -27.63 -13.46 15.87
C ASP A 483 -27.65 -11.93 15.86
N LEU A 484 -28.31 -11.36 14.84
CA LEU A 484 -28.45 -9.90 14.67
C LEU A 484 -29.79 -9.36 15.20
N ARG A 485 -30.69 -10.19 15.72
CA ARG A 485 -32.03 -9.77 16.19
C ARG A 485 -32.00 -8.90 17.43
N SER A 486 -30.93 -9.01 18.24
CA SER A 486 -30.73 -8.27 19.48
C SER A 486 -29.74 -7.10 19.34
N VAL A 487 -29.34 -6.74 18.12
CA VAL A 487 -28.39 -5.66 17.87
C VAL A 487 -29.07 -4.30 18.23
N PRO A 488 -28.37 -3.39 18.94
CA PRO A 488 -28.87 -2.04 19.25
C PRO A 488 -29.28 -1.27 17.99
N ALA A 489 -30.29 -0.41 18.10
CA ALA A 489 -30.83 0.33 16.96
C ALA A 489 -29.77 1.23 16.28
N ALA A 490 -28.86 1.85 17.04
CA ALA A 490 -27.77 2.66 16.50
C ALA A 490 -26.82 1.82 15.64
N ASP A 491 -26.44 0.63 16.14
CA ASP A 491 -25.57 -0.30 15.41
C ASP A 491 -26.23 -0.84 14.15
N LYS A 492 -27.58 -1.11 14.21
CA LYS A 492 -28.34 -1.50 13.04
C LYS A 492 -28.25 -0.45 11.93
N ILE A 493 -28.48 0.83 12.28
CA ILE A 493 -28.39 1.96 11.33
C ILE A 493 -27.00 2.03 10.71
N THR A 494 -25.95 1.94 11.52
CA THR A 494 -24.56 1.95 11.06
C THR A 494 -24.28 0.79 10.10
N LEU A 495 -24.76 -0.42 10.44
CA LEU A 495 -24.64 -1.59 9.57
C LEU A 495 -25.42 -1.43 8.26
N GLU A 496 -26.62 -0.85 8.28
CA GLU A 496 -27.41 -0.57 7.07
C GLU A 496 -26.71 0.41 6.14
N HIS A 497 -26.10 1.48 6.65
CA HIS A 497 -25.26 2.39 5.87
C HIS A 497 -24.07 1.65 5.26
N ARG A 498 -23.41 0.79 6.04
CA ARG A 498 -22.30 -0.02 5.55
C ARG A 498 -22.71 -1.02 4.48
N LEU A 499 -23.86 -1.70 4.65
CA LEU A 499 -24.43 -2.60 3.65
C LEU A 499 -24.68 -1.90 2.33
N LYS A 500 -25.25 -0.69 2.39
CA LYS A 500 -25.49 0.14 1.21
C LYS A 500 -24.20 0.51 0.50
N GLY A 501 -23.17 0.97 1.24
CA GLY A 501 -21.85 1.26 0.67
C GLY A 501 -21.18 0.04 0.05
N LEU A 502 -21.26 -1.13 0.72
CA LEU A 502 -20.70 -2.37 0.19
C LEU A 502 -21.44 -2.87 -1.07
N LEU A 503 -22.75 -2.66 -1.19
CA LEU A 503 -23.49 -2.93 -2.42
C LEU A 503 -23.08 -1.98 -3.54
N ALA A 504 -22.91 -0.68 -3.23
CA ALA A 504 -22.39 0.30 -4.20
C ALA A 504 -20.98 -0.10 -4.70
N ARG A 505 -20.13 -0.62 -3.81
CA ARG A 505 -18.81 -1.15 -4.18
C ARG A 505 -18.88 -2.29 -5.18
N GLN A 506 -19.88 -3.18 -5.09
CA GLN A 506 -20.04 -4.27 -6.07
C GLN A 506 -20.35 -3.75 -7.47
N ILE A 507 -20.96 -2.56 -7.57
CA ILE A 507 -21.40 -1.99 -8.84
C ILE A 507 -20.36 -1.02 -9.41
N TRP A 508 -19.88 -0.08 -8.60
CA TRP A 508 -19.00 1.03 -8.99
C TRP A 508 -17.64 1.02 -8.28
N ARG A 509 -17.22 -0.10 -7.69
CA ARG A 509 -15.94 -0.28 -7.02
C ARG A 509 -15.75 0.71 -5.86
N THR A 510 -14.51 1.18 -5.67
CA THR A 510 -14.12 2.06 -4.57
C THR A 510 -14.85 3.42 -4.65
N GLU A 511 -15.00 4.00 -5.85
CA GLU A 511 -15.71 5.27 -6.03
C GLU A 511 -17.14 5.18 -5.52
N GLY A 512 -17.90 4.15 -5.93
CA GLY A 512 -19.27 3.98 -5.44
C GLY A 512 -19.37 3.76 -3.93
N PHE A 513 -18.40 3.05 -3.35
CA PHE A 513 -18.33 2.88 -1.89
C PHE A 513 -18.20 4.22 -1.18
N PHE A 514 -17.20 5.04 -1.55
CA PHE A 514 -16.93 6.31 -0.88
C PHE A 514 -18.03 7.34 -1.18
N GLU A 515 -18.54 7.44 -2.40
CA GLU A 515 -19.63 8.38 -2.72
C GLU A 515 -20.88 8.13 -1.88
N VAL A 516 -21.18 6.88 -1.56
CA VAL A 516 -22.31 6.52 -0.68
C VAL A 516 -21.94 6.70 0.80
N THR A 517 -20.79 6.22 1.25
CA THR A 517 -20.45 6.20 2.68
C THR A 517 -20.01 7.54 3.22
N ASN A 518 -19.45 8.43 2.40
CA ASN A 518 -19.09 9.79 2.80
C ASN A 518 -20.29 10.58 3.33
N ASN A 519 -21.51 10.28 2.88
CA ASN A 519 -22.72 10.91 3.40
C ASN A 519 -22.99 10.61 4.88
N TYR A 520 -22.31 9.62 5.44
CA TYR A 520 -22.46 9.18 6.84
C TYR A 520 -21.15 9.33 7.65
N ASP A 521 -20.10 9.89 7.02
CA ASP A 521 -18.77 10.06 7.63
C ASP A 521 -18.67 11.41 8.34
N PRO A 522 -18.48 11.45 9.69
CA PRO A 522 -18.37 12.70 10.43
C PRO A 522 -17.19 13.60 9.99
N ALA A 523 -16.05 13.00 9.62
CA ALA A 523 -14.88 13.75 9.17
C ALA A 523 -15.14 14.39 7.79
N PHE A 524 -15.78 13.66 6.89
CA PHE A 524 -16.20 14.21 5.61
C PHE A 524 -17.27 15.30 5.76
N ALA A 525 -18.27 15.12 6.62
CA ALA A 525 -19.27 16.12 6.91
C ALA A 525 -18.64 17.43 7.44
N LYS A 526 -17.65 17.29 8.35
CA LYS A 526 -16.91 18.47 8.86
C LYS A 526 -16.06 19.12 7.77
N ALA A 527 -15.43 18.33 6.90
CA ALA A 527 -14.69 18.85 5.75
C ALA A 527 -15.60 19.64 4.80
N LEU A 528 -16.78 19.11 4.51
CA LEU A 528 -17.76 19.77 3.64
C LEU A 528 -18.28 21.09 4.24
N GLU A 529 -18.51 21.12 5.55
CA GLU A 529 -18.85 22.35 6.29
C GLU A 529 -17.74 23.40 6.12
N VAL A 530 -16.51 23.04 6.44
CA VAL A 530 -15.35 23.97 6.43
C VAL A 530 -15.04 24.46 5.01
N VAL A 531 -15.04 23.58 4.01
CA VAL A 531 -14.74 23.96 2.63
C VAL A 531 -15.84 24.85 2.02
N SER A 532 -17.06 24.84 2.58
CA SER A 532 -18.20 25.61 2.09
C SER A 532 -18.29 27.03 2.67
N GLN A 533 -17.64 27.28 3.79
CA GLN A 533 -17.53 28.62 4.41
C GLN A 533 -16.63 29.54 3.60
#